data_0d478e78d31257c9d52b2c1a3d32692b
#
_entry.id   0d478e78d31257c9d52b2c1a3d32692b
#
_cell.length_a   1.000
_cell.length_b   1.000
_cell.length_c   1.000
_cell.angle_alpha   90.00
_cell.angle_beta   90.00
_cell.angle_gamma   90.00
#
_symmetry.space_group_name_H-M   'P 1'
#
loop_
_entity.id
_entity.type
_entity.pdbx_description
1 polymer ?
#
loop_
_entity_poly.entity_id
_entity_poly.type
_entity_poly.pdbx_seq_one_letter_code
_entity_poly.pdbx_strand_id
1 'polypeptide(L)'
;MEYNHKSLEKKWQKFWADHQTYRTSDSHQKPKYYVLDMFPYPSGAGLHVGHPLGYIASDIFSRYKRLKGFNVLHPMGYDSFGLPAEQYAIQTGQHPAVTTEVNINRY
;
A
#
# COMPACT_ATOMS: atom_id res chain seq x y z
N MET A 1 26.80 9.95 16.98
CA MET A 1 25.96 8.79 16.60
C MET A 1 25.61 8.98 15.14
N GLU A 2 26.03 8.07 14.27
CA GLU A 2 25.76 8.19 12.83
C GLU A 2 24.30 7.81 12.54
N TYR A 3 23.61 8.60 11.72
CA TYR A 3 22.23 8.35 11.34
C TYR A 3 22.15 7.18 10.34
N ASN A 4 21.62 6.05 10.78
CA ASN A 4 21.42 4.86 9.93
C ASN A 4 19.94 4.68 9.61
N HIS A 5 19.51 5.21 8.45
CA HIS A 5 18.12 5.14 8.02
C HIS A 5 17.62 3.70 7.85
N LYS A 6 18.44 2.78 7.29
CA LYS A 6 18.04 1.40 7.03
C LYS A 6 17.65 0.62 8.29
N SER A 7 18.38 0.83 9.39
CA SER A 7 18.05 0.20 10.67
C SER A 7 16.82 0.83 11.32
N LEU A 8 16.67 2.14 11.20
CA LEU A 8 15.50 2.87 11.70
C LEU A 8 14.23 2.51 10.96
N GLU A 9 14.28 2.41 9.65
CA GLU A 9 13.14 1.99 8.82
C GLU A 9 12.64 0.61 9.24
N LYS A 10 13.53 -0.38 9.32
CA LYS A 10 13.16 -1.75 9.76
C LYS A 10 12.55 -1.77 11.16
N LYS A 11 13.14 -1.00 12.09
CA LYS A 11 12.64 -0.89 13.47
C LYS A 11 11.21 -0.36 13.48
N TRP A 12 10.95 0.73 12.76
CA TRP A 12 9.65 1.37 12.79
C TRP A 12 8.60 0.61 11.99
N GLN A 13 8.94 0.00 10.86
CA GLN A 13 8.04 -0.88 10.13
C GLN A 13 7.56 -2.04 11.00
N LYS A 14 8.50 -2.70 11.70
CA LYS A 14 8.14 -3.75 12.64
C LYS A 14 7.26 -3.23 13.78
N PHE A 15 7.61 -2.11 14.38
CA PHE A 15 6.82 -1.50 15.46
C PHE A 15 5.38 -1.21 15.00
N TRP A 16 5.21 -0.61 13.84
CA TRP A 16 3.88 -0.29 13.29
C TRP A 16 3.04 -1.54 13.02
N ALA A 17 3.66 -2.59 12.52
CA ALA A 17 2.99 -3.87 12.29
C ALA A 17 2.55 -4.52 13.62
N ASP A 18 3.47 -4.65 14.56
CA ASP A 18 3.22 -5.29 15.85
C ASP A 18 2.14 -4.58 16.67
N HIS A 19 2.11 -3.24 16.62
CA HIS A 19 1.17 -2.41 17.39
C HIS A 19 -0.07 -2.00 16.59
N GLN A 20 -0.19 -2.42 15.33
CA GLN A 20 -1.27 -1.99 14.44
C GLN A 20 -1.49 -0.46 14.48
N THR A 21 -0.40 0.31 14.46
CA THR A 21 -0.38 1.76 14.73
C THR A 21 -1.33 2.56 13.83
N TYR A 22 -1.54 2.10 12.62
CA TYR A 22 -2.39 2.77 11.63
C TYR A 22 -3.75 2.10 11.42
N ARG A 23 -4.11 1.17 12.29
CA ARG A 23 -5.43 0.53 12.23
C ARG A 23 -6.53 1.56 12.40
N THR A 24 -7.51 1.53 11.53
CA THR A 24 -8.72 2.33 11.63
C THR A 24 -9.64 1.72 12.68
N SER A 25 -10.21 2.55 13.53
CA SER A 25 -11.15 2.13 14.57
C SER A 25 -12.59 2.25 14.08
N ASP A 26 -13.44 1.33 14.48
CA ASP A 26 -14.90 1.44 14.30
C ASP A 26 -15.55 2.43 15.28
N SER A 27 -14.76 2.98 16.20
CA SER A 27 -15.21 3.99 17.16
C SER A 27 -15.72 5.25 16.49
N HIS A 28 -16.81 5.79 16.98
CA HIS A 28 -17.42 7.06 16.54
C HIS A 28 -16.91 8.29 17.31
N GLN A 29 -15.96 8.12 18.20
CA GLN A 29 -15.47 9.20 19.08
C GLN A 29 -14.64 10.26 18.36
N LYS A 30 -14.00 9.91 17.23
CA LYS A 30 -13.18 10.82 16.43
C LYS A 30 -13.84 11.11 15.10
N PRO A 31 -13.70 12.32 14.57
CA PRO A 31 -14.19 12.63 13.22
C PRO A 31 -13.50 11.72 12.21
N LYS A 32 -14.28 11.17 11.29
CA LYS A 32 -13.80 10.25 10.26
C LYS A 32 -13.16 11.02 9.12
N TYR A 33 -12.12 10.44 8.56
CA TYR A 33 -11.49 10.93 7.34
C TYR A 33 -11.13 9.77 6.43
N TYR A 34 -11.45 9.89 5.16
CA TYR A 34 -11.16 8.87 4.15
C TYR A 34 -10.16 9.40 3.13
N VAL A 35 -9.04 8.69 2.96
CA VAL A 35 -8.02 8.99 1.95
C VAL A 35 -8.01 7.83 0.97
N LEU A 36 -8.25 8.11 -0.29
CA LEU A 36 -8.35 7.11 -1.34
C LEU A 36 -7.20 7.26 -2.32
N ASP A 37 -6.51 6.15 -2.59
CA ASP A 37 -5.54 6.01 -3.66
C ASP A 37 -6.08 5.12 -4.77
N MET A 38 -5.54 5.31 -5.97
CA MET A 38 -5.72 4.36 -7.06
C MET A 38 -4.78 3.17 -6.83
N PHE A 39 -5.35 1.97 -6.67
CA PHE A 39 -4.57 0.77 -6.45
C PHE A 39 -3.77 0.39 -7.70
N PRO A 40 -2.51 -0.05 -7.55
CA PRO A 40 -1.71 -0.46 -8.69
C PRO A 40 -2.20 -1.78 -9.27
N TYR A 41 -2.06 -1.93 -10.59
CA TYR A 41 -2.18 -3.22 -11.25
C TYR A 41 -0.92 -4.06 -11.00
N PRO A 42 -1.01 -5.30 -10.51
CA PRO A 42 0.12 -6.19 -10.37
C PRO A 42 0.50 -6.85 -11.71
N SER A 43 0.54 -6.08 -12.79
CA SER A 43 0.81 -6.55 -14.16
C SER A 43 2.28 -6.52 -14.55
N GLY A 44 3.14 -5.92 -13.75
CA GLY A 44 4.58 -5.78 -14.01
C GLY A 44 5.45 -6.33 -12.89
N ALA A 45 6.73 -6.48 -13.18
CA ALA A 45 7.70 -7.05 -12.24
C ALA A 45 8.15 -6.08 -11.13
N GLY A 46 7.36 -5.09 -10.77
CA GLY A 46 7.61 -4.12 -9.71
C GLY A 46 6.95 -2.77 -9.97
N LEU A 47 6.99 -1.91 -8.96
CA LEU A 47 6.50 -0.54 -9.06
C LEU A 47 7.47 0.32 -9.90
N HIS A 48 6.93 1.24 -10.68
CA HIS A 48 7.70 2.29 -11.34
C HIS A 48 7.65 3.60 -10.52
N VAL A 49 8.51 4.55 -10.86
CA VAL A 49 8.66 5.82 -10.11
C VAL A 49 7.39 6.68 -10.05
N GLY A 50 6.45 6.46 -10.95
CA GLY A 50 5.15 7.15 -10.90
C GLY A 50 4.24 6.70 -9.74
N HIS A 51 4.37 5.46 -9.28
CA HIS A 51 3.58 4.96 -8.16
C HIS A 51 3.90 5.68 -6.84
N PRO A 52 5.17 5.83 -6.42
CA PRO A 52 5.49 6.52 -5.19
C PRO A 52 5.00 7.97 -5.15
N LEU A 53 4.90 8.63 -6.28
CA LEU A 53 4.49 10.04 -6.36
C LEU A 53 3.12 10.27 -5.69
N GLY A 54 2.13 9.46 -6.03
CA GLY A 54 0.80 9.53 -5.43
C GLY A 54 0.78 8.97 -4.01
N TYR A 55 1.35 7.78 -3.81
CA TYR A 55 1.27 7.05 -2.55
C TYR A 55 2.01 7.74 -1.39
N ILE A 56 3.14 8.39 -1.66
CA ILE A 56 3.86 9.18 -0.65
C ILE A 56 3.01 10.38 -0.23
N ALA A 57 2.40 11.08 -1.18
CA ALA A 57 1.58 12.26 -0.88
C ALA A 57 0.37 11.90 0.00
N SER A 58 -0.36 10.86 -0.36
CA SER A 58 -1.53 10.40 0.39
C SER A 58 -1.16 9.81 1.76
N ASP A 59 -0.03 9.10 1.87
CA ASP A 59 0.47 8.60 3.15
C ASP A 59 0.84 9.75 4.10
N ILE A 60 1.59 10.74 3.63
CA ILE A 60 1.93 11.93 4.42
C ILE A 60 0.66 12.64 4.89
N PHE A 61 -0.30 12.83 4.00
CA PHE A 61 -1.56 13.48 4.32
C PHE A 61 -2.39 12.68 5.34
N SER A 62 -2.45 11.36 5.18
CA SER A 62 -3.12 10.46 6.13
C SER A 62 -2.51 10.54 7.53
N ARG A 63 -1.18 10.54 7.62
CA ARG A 63 -0.46 10.69 8.89
C ARG A 63 -0.73 12.04 9.52
N TYR A 64 -0.71 13.11 8.74
CA TYR A 64 -1.06 14.45 9.20
C TYR A 64 -2.47 14.49 9.80
N LYS A 65 -3.47 13.92 9.11
CA LYS A 65 -4.84 13.86 9.62
C LYS A 65 -4.97 13.06 10.91
N ARG A 66 -4.23 11.94 11.05
CA ARG A 66 -4.18 11.19 12.32
C ARG A 66 -3.60 12.03 13.46
N LEU A 67 -2.53 12.77 13.21
CA LEU A 67 -1.95 13.70 14.20
C LEU A 67 -2.93 14.84 14.59
N LYS A 68 -3.80 15.23 13.66
CA LYS A 68 -4.88 16.20 13.93
C LYS A 68 -6.09 15.61 14.67
N GLY A 69 -6.04 14.32 15.06
CA GLY A 69 -7.07 13.68 15.86
C GLY A 69 -8.19 13.00 15.06
N PHE A 70 -8.07 12.88 13.75
CA PHE A 70 -9.05 12.15 12.94
C PHE A 70 -8.86 10.63 13.04
N ASN A 71 -9.96 9.90 12.89
CA ASN A 71 -9.96 8.47 12.62
C ASN A 71 -9.87 8.28 11.10
N VAL A 72 -8.68 7.92 10.62
CA VAL A 72 -8.38 7.92 9.18
C VAL A 72 -8.46 6.51 8.62
N LEU A 73 -9.29 6.33 7.60
CA LEU A 73 -9.26 5.16 6.73
C LEU A 73 -8.43 5.50 5.49
N HIS A 74 -7.29 4.82 5.33
CA HIS A 74 -6.43 4.89 4.15
C HIS A 74 -6.15 3.46 3.67
N PRO A 75 -7.07 2.87 2.90
CA PRO A 75 -6.91 1.52 2.40
C PRO A 75 -5.87 1.47 1.29
N MET A 76 -5.17 0.34 1.20
CA MET A 76 -4.30 -0.01 0.10
C MET A 76 -4.56 -1.46 -0.31
N GLY A 77 -4.42 -1.73 -1.58
CA GLY A 77 -4.60 -3.04 -2.16
C GLY A 77 -4.05 -3.10 -3.58
N TYR A 78 -4.51 -4.08 -4.33
CA TYR A 78 -4.10 -4.27 -5.72
C TYR A 78 -5.33 -4.41 -6.61
N ASP A 79 -5.32 -3.74 -7.76
CA ASP A 79 -6.30 -3.95 -8.82
C ASP A 79 -5.88 -5.20 -9.61
N SER A 80 -6.26 -6.36 -9.10
CA SER A 80 -5.73 -7.66 -9.53
C SER A 80 -6.46 -8.28 -10.72
N PHE A 81 -7.58 -7.69 -11.13
CA PHE A 81 -8.38 -8.20 -12.24
C PHE A 81 -8.30 -7.23 -13.42
N GLY A 82 -7.86 -7.72 -14.58
CA GLY A 82 -7.80 -6.87 -15.74
C GLY A 82 -7.12 -7.51 -16.93
N LEU A 83 -7.37 -6.91 -18.11
CA LEU A 83 -6.89 -7.36 -19.41
C LEU A 83 -5.36 -7.61 -19.49
N PRO A 84 -4.49 -6.80 -18.87
CA PRO A 84 -3.04 -7.08 -18.93
C PRO A 84 -2.65 -8.43 -18.34
N ALA A 85 -3.23 -8.83 -17.20
CA ALA A 85 -2.97 -10.12 -16.58
C ALA A 85 -3.54 -11.28 -17.42
N GLU A 86 -4.71 -11.09 -18.00
CA GLU A 86 -5.36 -12.08 -18.89
C GLU A 86 -4.59 -12.27 -20.19
N GLN A 87 -4.14 -11.20 -20.82
CA GLN A 87 -3.33 -11.28 -22.04
C GLN A 87 -1.99 -11.99 -21.78
N TYR A 88 -1.34 -11.70 -20.67
CA TYR A 88 -0.12 -12.39 -20.28
C TYR A 88 -0.37 -13.88 -20.03
N ALA A 89 -1.46 -14.24 -19.40
CA ALA A 89 -1.88 -15.60 -19.18
C ALA A 89 -2.09 -16.37 -20.49
N ILE A 90 -2.75 -15.76 -21.46
CA ILE A 90 -2.94 -16.33 -22.80
C ILE A 90 -1.59 -16.57 -23.50
N GLN A 91 -0.69 -15.58 -23.44
CA GLN A 91 0.63 -15.67 -24.06
C GLN A 91 1.52 -16.75 -23.45
N THR A 92 1.42 -16.95 -22.15
CA THR A 92 2.31 -17.86 -21.39
C THR A 92 1.68 -19.22 -21.09
N GLY A 93 0.39 -19.38 -21.32
CA GLY A 93 -0.34 -20.59 -20.95
C GLY A 93 -0.49 -20.80 -19.44
N GLN A 94 -0.28 -19.76 -18.63
CA GLN A 94 -0.42 -19.81 -17.18
C GLN A 94 -1.74 -19.21 -16.73
N HIS A 95 -2.26 -19.69 -15.59
CA HIS A 95 -3.44 -19.08 -14.99
C HIS A 95 -3.10 -17.65 -14.48
N PRO A 96 -3.95 -16.63 -14.71
CA PRO A 96 -3.65 -15.23 -14.32
C PRO A 96 -3.28 -15.05 -12.86
N ALA A 97 -3.89 -15.80 -11.96
CA ALA A 97 -3.63 -15.73 -10.51
C ALA A 97 -2.15 -15.99 -10.16
N VAL A 98 -1.47 -16.90 -10.87
CA VAL A 98 -0.08 -17.26 -10.57
C VAL A 98 0.84 -16.06 -10.74
N THR A 99 0.77 -15.38 -11.88
CA THR A 99 1.59 -14.21 -12.16
C THR A 99 1.20 -13.03 -11.25
N THR A 100 -0.10 -12.84 -11.03
CA THR A 100 -0.61 -11.79 -10.16
C THR A 100 -0.06 -11.92 -8.74
N GLU A 101 -0.08 -13.11 -8.15
CA GLU A 101 0.43 -13.37 -6.80
C GLU A 101 1.95 -13.13 -6.71
N VAL A 102 2.70 -13.60 -7.70
CA VAL A 102 4.15 -13.35 -7.78
C VAL A 102 4.47 -11.86 -7.81
N ASN A 103 3.73 -11.09 -8.61
CA ASN A 103 3.92 -9.65 -8.72
C ASN A 103 3.52 -8.90 -7.44
N ILE A 104 2.42 -9.27 -6.80
CA ILE A 104 1.99 -8.72 -5.51
C ILE A 104 3.07 -8.91 -4.44
N ASN A 105 3.65 -10.11 -4.37
CA ASN A 105 4.70 -10.41 -3.40
C ASN A 105 6.00 -9.63 -3.64
N ARG A 106 6.17 -9.09 -4.84
CA ARG A 106 7.33 -8.26 -5.20
C ARG A 106 7.10 -6.77 -4.92
N TYR A 107 5.87 -6.30 -4.91
CA TYR A 107 5.50 -4.90 -4.67
C TYR A 107 5.65 -4.51 -3.20
#